data_2095ff87400cb7d50c5e4b5f71983807
#
_entry.id   2095ff87400cb7d50c5e4b5f71983807
#
_cell.length_a   1.000
_cell.length_b   1.000
_cell.length_c   1.000
_cell.angle_alpha   90.00
_cell.angle_beta   90.00
_cell.angle_gamma   90.00
#
_symmetry.space_group_name_H-M   'P 1'
#
loop_
_entity.id
_entity.type
_entity.pdbx_description
1 polymer ?
#
loop_
_entity_poly.entity_id
_entity_poly.type
_entity_poly.pdbx_seq_one_letter_code
_entity_poly.pdbx_strand_id
1 'polypeptide(L)'
;AINGERILKGMDYYPLLDGKAGERVLVTIKKASGLEVDEVVVPVSAGVVNSLLYKRWVRHNAAMVEKLSGGRLGYVHLEGMNDPSFRTVYSDILGRYNHCEGIVIDTRFNGGGRLHEDIEVLFSGEKYLTQEVRGKDACDMPSRRYNKASIMITGEANYSNAHGTPWVYRYKKMGLIVGKPVPGTMTSVNWETLQDPTLYFGIPVVGYRKADGTYLENDQLEPDIDVENTKELVVTGRDEQLEAAIKALLNQLNRK
;
A
#
# COMPACT_ATOMS: atom_id res chain seq x y z
N ALA A 1 -11.68 29.53 19.17
CA ALA A 1 -10.68 30.57 18.81
C ALA A 1 -9.31 29.94 18.57
N ILE A 2 -8.47 30.63 17.82
CA ILE A 2 -7.05 30.26 17.62
C ILE A 2 -6.22 31.49 18.06
N ASN A 3 -5.32 31.32 19.04
CA ASN A 3 -4.55 32.39 19.65
C ASN A 3 -5.40 33.63 20.04
N GLY A 4 -6.61 33.41 20.55
CA GLY A 4 -7.57 34.43 20.94
C GLY A 4 -8.45 34.98 19.81
N GLU A 5 -8.13 34.68 18.54
CA GLU A 5 -8.95 35.09 17.40
C GLU A 5 -10.13 34.16 17.23
N ARG A 6 -11.35 34.72 17.25
CA ARG A 6 -12.59 33.97 17.27
C ARG A 6 -12.95 33.47 15.86
N ILE A 7 -13.19 32.15 15.73
CA ILE A 7 -13.66 31.54 14.49
C ILE A 7 -15.19 31.69 14.40
N LEU A 8 -15.66 32.31 13.32
CA LEU A 8 -17.08 32.48 13.02
C LEU A 8 -17.55 31.38 12.05
N LYS A 9 -18.87 31.14 12.03
CA LYS A 9 -19.46 30.18 11.09
C LYS A 9 -19.18 30.61 9.63
N GLY A 10 -18.58 29.70 8.85
CA GLY A 10 -18.20 29.97 7.45
C GLY A 10 -16.86 30.69 7.28
N MET A 11 -16.18 31.04 8.35
CA MET A 11 -14.83 31.61 8.28
C MET A 11 -13.82 30.54 7.87
N ASP A 12 -12.96 30.87 6.91
CA ASP A 12 -11.75 30.10 6.63
C ASP A 12 -10.72 30.37 7.75
N TYR A 13 -10.45 29.33 8.56
CA TYR A 13 -9.51 29.45 9.69
C TYR A 13 -8.08 29.02 9.33
N TYR A 14 -7.83 28.45 8.15
CA TYR A 14 -6.51 28.02 7.73
C TYR A 14 -5.46 29.13 7.76
N PRO A 15 -5.77 30.38 7.34
CA PRO A 15 -4.80 31.48 7.43
C PRO A 15 -4.28 31.75 8.85
N LEU A 16 -5.06 31.42 9.90
CA LEU A 16 -4.62 31.56 11.30
C LEU A 16 -3.54 30.53 11.68
N LEU A 17 -3.37 29.50 10.87
CA LEU A 17 -2.40 28.41 11.05
C LEU A 17 -1.23 28.49 10.08
N ASP A 18 -1.23 29.45 9.15
CA ASP A 18 -0.15 29.62 8.18
C ASP A 18 1.18 29.89 8.90
N GLY A 19 2.20 29.12 8.49
CA GLY A 19 3.53 29.19 9.11
C GLY A 19 3.62 28.64 10.54
N LYS A 20 2.52 28.08 11.11
CA LYS A 20 2.48 27.60 12.49
C LYS A 20 2.86 26.13 12.69
N ALA A 21 3.24 25.43 11.63
CA ALA A 21 3.66 24.03 11.75
C ALA A 21 4.89 23.91 12.67
N GLY A 22 4.77 23.12 13.74
CA GLY A 22 5.80 22.94 14.78
C GLY A 22 5.78 23.98 15.89
N GLU A 23 4.97 25.04 15.81
CA GLU A 23 4.80 26.04 16.87
C GLU A 23 3.67 25.66 17.83
N ARG A 24 3.76 26.19 19.07
CA ARG A 24 2.68 26.03 20.05
C ARG A 24 1.57 27.05 19.76
N VAL A 25 0.35 26.58 19.56
CA VAL A 25 -0.83 27.40 19.26
C VAL A 25 -1.89 27.15 20.33
N LEU A 26 -2.44 28.22 20.88
CA LEU A 26 -3.57 28.15 21.82
C LEU A 26 -4.88 27.99 21.03
N VAL A 27 -5.62 26.93 21.31
CA VAL A 27 -6.93 26.69 20.69
C VAL A 27 -8.00 26.65 21.78
N THR A 28 -8.99 27.55 21.69
CA THR A 28 -10.18 27.50 22.56
C THR A 28 -11.27 26.68 21.87
N ILE A 29 -11.66 25.58 22.51
CA ILE A 29 -12.63 24.61 21.99
C ILE A 29 -13.93 24.72 22.78
N LYS A 30 -15.05 24.97 22.11
CA LYS A 30 -16.39 24.89 22.69
C LYS A 30 -16.92 23.47 22.56
N LYS A 31 -17.04 22.75 23.68
CA LYS A 31 -17.59 21.40 23.75
C LYS A 31 -19.13 21.39 23.49
N ALA A 32 -19.67 20.23 23.17
CA ALA A 32 -21.13 20.06 23.00
C ALA A 32 -21.93 20.44 24.27
N SER A 33 -21.32 20.32 25.45
CA SER A 33 -21.88 20.78 26.74
C SER A 33 -21.96 22.30 26.90
N GLY A 34 -21.39 23.07 25.96
CA GLY A 34 -21.24 24.52 26.05
C GLY A 34 -20.01 25.01 26.79
N LEU A 35 -19.26 24.12 27.47
CA LEU A 35 -18.02 24.46 28.15
C LEU A 35 -16.93 24.84 27.15
N GLU A 36 -16.26 25.95 27.38
CA GLU A 36 -15.06 26.37 26.64
C GLU A 36 -13.80 25.89 27.39
N VAL A 37 -12.87 25.31 26.66
CA VAL A 37 -11.58 24.79 27.18
C VAL A 37 -10.45 25.30 26.30
N ASP A 38 -9.39 25.73 26.93
CA ASP A 38 -8.17 26.14 26.27
C ASP A 38 -7.19 24.96 26.21
N GLU A 39 -6.71 24.64 25.00
CA GLU A 39 -5.75 23.57 24.75
C GLU A 39 -4.56 24.13 23.93
N VAL A 40 -3.36 23.74 24.32
CA VAL A 40 -2.16 24.07 23.53
C VAL A 40 -1.89 22.91 22.59
N VAL A 41 -1.99 23.18 21.28
CA VAL A 41 -1.73 22.21 20.21
C VAL A 41 -0.48 22.60 19.42
N VAL A 42 0.11 21.64 18.74
CA VAL A 42 1.21 21.89 17.79
C VAL A 42 0.72 21.50 16.41
N PRO A 43 0.36 22.46 15.54
CA PRO A 43 0.00 22.19 14.16
C PRO A 43 1.11 21.47 13.42
N VAL A 44 0.74 20.64 12.47
CA VAL A 44 1.68 19.90 11.60
C VAL A 44 1.47 20.28 10.15
N SER A 45 2.48 20.07 9.31
CA SER A 45 2.36 20.33 7.88
C SER A 45 1.37 19.37 7.21
N ALA A 46 0.82 19.75 6.05
CA ALA A 46 -0.06 18.90 5.25
C ALA A 46 0.58 17.54 4.90
N GLY A 47 1.90 17.52 4.65
CA GLY A 47 2.63 16.28 4.39
C GLY A 47 2.60 15.32 5.59
N VAL A 48 2.72 15.84 6.81
CA VAL A 48 2.59 15.03 8.05
C VAL A 48 1.16 14.51 8.21
N VAL A 49 0.15 15.36 7.95
CA VAL A 49 -1.27 14.94 7.99
C VAL A 49 -1.50 13.78 7.00
N ASN A 50 -1.05 13.91 5.76
CA ASN A 50 -1.18 12.86 4.75
C ASN A 50 -0.51 11.56 5.20
N SER A 51 0.69 11.62 5.77
CA SER A 51 1.38 10.44 6.32
C SER A 51 0.61 9.79 7.46
N LEU A 52 -0.01 10.59 8.34
CA LEU A 52 -0.85 10.06 9.44
C LEU A 52 -2.13 9.41 8.91
N LEU A 53 -2.78 10.01 7.90
CA LEU A 53 -3.96 9.45 7.24
C LEU A 53 -3.63 8.14 6.54
N TYR A 54 -2.52 8.09 5.81
CA TYR A 54 -2.01 6.88 5.18
C TYR A 54 -1.77 5.76 6.21
N LYS A 55 -1.03 6.03 7.28
CA LYS A 55 -0.77 5.05 8.34
C LYS A 55 -2.04 4.57 9.04
N ARG A 56 -3.04 5.45 9.17
CA ARG A 56 -4.36 5.09 9.71
C ARG A 56 -5.10 4.14 8.78
N TRP A 57 -5.08 4.42 7.47
CA TRP A 57 -5.70 3.58 6.45
C TRP A 57 -5.05 2.18 6.41
N VAL A 58 -3.73 2.09 6.38
CA VAL A 58 -3.00 0.80 6.41
C VAL A 58 -3.36 0.00 7.67
N ARG A 59 -3.38 0.65 8.84
CA ARG A 59 -3.77 -0.03 10.10
C ARG A 59 -5.22 -0.50 10.10
N HIS A 60 -6.11 0.29 9.52
CA HIS A 60 -7.53 -0.08 9.38
C HIS A 60 -7.68 -1.33 8.51
N ASN A 61 -7.01 -1.36 7.35
CA ASN A 61 -7.03 -2.51 6.45
C ASN A 61 -6.42 -3.76 7.10
N ALA A 62 -5.31 -3.62 7.78
CA ALA A 62 -4.69 -4.73 8.53
C ALA A 62 -5.65 -5.30 9.60
N ALA A 63 -6.33 -4.44 10.36
CA ALA A 63 -7.33 -4.86 11.35
C ALA A 63 -8.56 -5.53 10.69
N MET A 64 -8.96 -5.06 9.51
CA MET A 64 -10.05 -5.68 8.74
C MET A 64 -9.65 -7.08 8.27
N VAL A 65 -8.43 -7.26 7.73
CA VAL A 65 -7.91 -8.58 7.32
C VAL A 65 -7.86 -9.54 8.51
N GLU A 66 -7.30 -9.11 9.63
CA GLU A 66 -7.24 -9.90 10.86
C GLU A 66 -8.64 -10.34 11.31
N LYS A 67 -9.57 -9.39 11.41
CA LYS A 67 -10.96 -9.64 11.84
C LYS A 67 -11.70 -10.61 10.91
N LEU A 68 -11.68 -10.35 9.59
CA LEU A 68 -12.45 -11.13 8.61
C LEU A 68 -11.84 -12.51 8.34
N SER A 69 -10.54 -12.68 8.58
CA SER A 69 -9.86 -13.97 8.43
C SER A 69 -9.79 -14.79 9.73
N GLY A 70 -10.22 -14.22 10.87
CA GLY A 70 -10.03 -14.83 12.19
C GLY A 70 -8.56 -14.96 12.57
N GLY A 71 -7.70 -14.02 12.13
CA GLY A 71 -6.25 -14.01 12.41
C GLY A 71 -5.42 -14.93 11.51
N ARG A 72 -6.04 -15.61 10.53
CA ARG A 72 -5.34 -16.54 9.63
C ARG A 72 -4.51 -15.83 8.57
N LEU A 73 -4.85 -14.59 8.21
CA LEU A 73 -4.19 -13.82 7.16
C LEU A 73 -3.51 -12.57 7.72
N GLY A 74 -2.34 -12.24 7.15
CA GLY A 74 -1.68 -10.96 7.33
C GLY A 74 -1.99 -9.98 6.20
N TYR A 75 -1.60 -8.71 6.39
CA TYR A 75 -1.78 -7.64 5.40
C TYR A 75 -0.54 -6.77 5.33
N VAL A 76 -0.08 -6.51 4.10
CA VAL A 76 0.98 -5.54 3.83
C VAL A 76 0.55 -4.61 2.70
N HIS A 77 0.86 -3.31 2.84
CA HIS A 77 0.70 -2.34 1.77
C HIS A 77 2.05 -1.92 1.23
N LEU A 78 2.21 -2.00 -0.08
CA LEU A 78 3.40 -1.57 -0.81
C LEU A 78 3.20 -0.12 -1.28
N GLU A 79 3.56 0.84 -0.42
CA GLU A 79 3.32 2.28 -0.64
C GLU A 79 4.01 2.82 -1.89
N GLY A 80 5.25 2.35 -2.14
CA GLY A 80 6.03 2.72 -3.31
C GLY A 80 7.06 1.64 -3.64
N MET A 81 7.59 1.65 -4.85
CA MET A 81 8.62 0.70 -5.28
C MET A 81 10.01 1.22 -4.88
N ASN A 82 10.28 1.22 -3.57
CA ASN A 82 11.51 1.74 -2.96
C ASN A 82 11.94 0.93 -1.74
N ASP A 83 13.20 1.13 -1.30
CA ASP A 83 13.79 0.40 -0.17
C ASP A 83 13.03 0.57 1.17
N PRO A 84 12.54 1.76 1.58
CA PRO A 84 11.73 1.86 2.79
C PRO A 84 10.47 1.00 2.79
N SER A 85 9.75 0.96 1.67
CA SER A 85 8.57 0.10 1.50
C SER A 85 8.95 -1.38 1.54
N PHE A 86 10.05 -1.76 0.88
CA PHE A 86 10.56 -3.13 0.91
C PHE A 86 10.89 -3.59 2.34
N ARG A 87 11.62 -2.77 3.10
CA ARG A 87 11.99 -3.10 4.49
C ARG A 87 10.76 -3.29 5.37
N THR A 88 9.74 -2.47 5.19
CA THR A 88 8.47 -2.60 5.91
C THR A 88 7.79 -3.93 5.58
N VAL A 89 7.60 -4.22 4.29
CA VAL A 89 6.99 -5.47 3.82
C VAL A 89 7.79 -6.69 4.29
N TYR A 90 9.11 -6.68 4.10
CA TYR A 90 10.01 -7.75 4.53
C TYR A 90 9.89 -8.04 6.04
N SER A 91 9.94 -6.97 6.86
CA SER A 91 9.82 -7.08 8.31
C SER A 91 8.44 -7.61 8.73
N ASP A 92 7.37 -7.13 8.09
CA ASP A 92 6.03 -7.55 8.45
C ASP A 92 5.75 -9.00 8.05
N ILE A 93 6.12 -9.44 6.84
CA ILE A 93 5.81 -10.81 6.39
C ILE A 93 6.66 -11.89 7.06
N LEU A 94 7.93 -11.61 7.34
CA LEU A 94 8.83 -12.57 8.01
C LEU A 94 8.85 -12.43 9.54
N GLY A 95 8.31 -11.34 10.06
CA GLY A 95 8.18 -11.07 11.50
C GLY A 95 6.73 -11.10 11.95
N ARG A 96 6.03 -9.95 11.89
CA ARG A 96 4.68 -9.77 12.43
C ARG A 96 3.69 -10.84 11.97
N TYR A 97 3.67 -11.17 10.69
CA TYR A 97 2.72 -12.10 10.07
C TYR A 97 3.32 -13.47 9.77
N ASN A 98 4.49 -13.78 10.33
CA ASN A 98 5.11 -15.10 10.08
C ASN A 98 4.26 -16.27 10.60
N HIS A 99 3.39 -16.04 11.58
CA HIS A 99 2.45 -17.04 12.11
C HIS A 99 1.23 -17.25 11.21
N CYS A 100 0.91 -16.31 10.32
CA CYS A 100 -0.26 -16.41 9.44
C CYS A 100 -0.09 -17.50 8.36
N GLU A 101 -1.22 -18.04 7.90
CA GLU A 101 -1.27 -19.05 6.84
C GLU A 101 -1.10 -18.46 5.44
N GLY A 102 -1.45 -17.17 5.28
CA GLY A 102 -1.33 -16.44 4.03
C GLY A 102 -1.25 -14.93 4.24
N ILE A 103 -0.99 -14.19 3.15
CA ILE A 103 -0.84 -12.74 3.19
C ILE A 103 -1.56 -12.05 2.04
N VAL A 104 -2.21 -10.92 2.34
CA VAL A 104 -2.75 -9.98 1.35
C VAL A 104 -1.69 -8.92 1.08
N ILE A 105 -1.29 -8.78 -0.18
CA ILE A 105 -0.34 -7.77 -0.67
C ILE A 105 -1.15 -6.69 -1.37
N ASP A 106 -1.28 -5.52 -0.78
CA ASP A 106 -2.00 -4.40 -1.37
C ASP A 106 -1.02 -3.47 -2.07
N THR A 107 -1.20 -3.28 -3.38
CA THR A 107 -0.35 -2.39 -4.20
C THR A 107 -1.11 -1.18 -4.71
N ARG A 108 -2.35 -0.98 -4.30
CA ARG A 108 -3.18 0.15 -4.74
C ARG A 108 -2.51 1.48 -4.42
N PHE A 109 -2.69 2.46 -5.31
CA PHE A 109 -2.14 3.82 -5.20
C PHE A 109 -0.61 3.92 -5.25
N ASN A 110 0.08 2.85 -5.67
CA ASN A 110 1.53 2.84 -5.78
C ASN A 110 1.99 3.49 -7.09
N GLY A 111 2.71 4.60 -6.99
CA GLY A 111 3.21 5.39 -8.13
C GLY A 111 4.45 4.83 -8.82
N GLY A 112 4.94 3.65 -8.44
CA GLY A 112 6.12 3.03 -9.05
C GLY A 112 7.42 3.30 -8.31
N GLY A 113 8.52 3.17 -9.04
CA GLY A 113 9.90 3.23 -8.55
C GLY A 113 10.74 2.13 -9.18
N ARG A 114 11.53 1.39 -8.36
CA ARG A 114 12.32 0.25 -8.82
C ARG A 114 12.47 -0.79 -7.71
N LEU A 115 11.57 -1.77 -7.65
CA LEU A 115 11.55 -2.79 -6.60
C LEU A 115 10.95 -4.14 -7.05
N HIS A 116 10.44 -4.28 -8.27
CA HIS A 116 9.72 -5.48 -8.69
C HIS A 116 10.53 -6.77 -8.60
N GLU A 117 11.85 -6.69 -8.84
CA GLU A 117 12.76 -7.85 -8.75
C GLU A 117 12.95 -8.31 -7.30
N ASP A 118 13.08 -7.37 -6.35
CA ASP A 118 13.18 -7.70 -4.92
C ASP A 118 11.88 -8.33 -4.40
N ILE A 119 10.73 -7.81 -4.84
CA ILE A 119 9.41 -8.36 -4.52
C ILE A 119 9.25 -9.75 -5.14
N GLU A 120 9.68 -9.94 -6.40
CA GLU A 120 9.68 -11.26 -7.04
C GLU A 120 10.50 -12.25 -6.21
N VAL A 121 11.75 -11.92 -5.87
CA VAL A 121 12.61 -12.79 -5.08
C VAL A 121 12.00 -13.09 -3.71
N LEU A 122 11.39 -12.10 -3.06
CA LEU A 122 10.80 -12.26 -1.73
C LEU A 122 9.61 -13.23 -1.74
N PHE A 123 8.73 -13.13 -2.73
CA PHE A 123 7.48 -13.91 -2.81
C PHE A 123 7.57 -15.17 -3.67
N SER A 124 8.73 -15.48 -4.27
CA SER A 124 8.96 -16.69 -5.06
C SER A 124 9.67 -17.81 -4.26
N GLY A 125 9.54 -17.78 -2.93
CA GLY A 125 10.16 -18.78 -2.07
C GLY A 125 9.56 -20.17 -2.25
N GLU A 126 10.33 -21.11 -2.80
CA GLU A 126 9.95 -22.51 -2.86
C GLU A 126 10.73 -23.28 -1.77
N LYS A 127 10.01 -23.97 -0.90
CA LYS A 127 10.60 -24.75 0.19
C LYS A 127 11.44 -25.90 -0.40
N TYR A 128 12.72 -25.97 -0.01
CA TYR A 128 13.64 -27.04 -0.43
C TYR A 128 14.24 -27.85 0.73
N LEU A 129 14.23 -27.32 1.95
CA LEU A 129 14.71 -27.99 3.17
C LEU A 129 13.93 -27.53 4.39
N THR A 130 13.93 -28.33 5.45
CA THR A 130 13.58 -27.89 6.81
C THR A 130 14.83 -27.93 7.65
N GLN A 131 15.15 -26.86 8.35
CA GLN A 131 16.21 -26.82 9.35
C GLN A 131 15.67 -27.40 10.66
N GLU A 132 16.36 -28.40 11.17
CA GLU A 132 16.04 -29.08 12.43
C GLU A 132 17.09 -28.78 13.48
N VAL A 133 16.67 -28.59 14.73
CA VAL A 133 17.57 -28.45 15.88
C VAL A 133 17.14 -29.47 16.94
N ARG A 134 17.98 -30.46 17.17
CA ARG A 134 17.79 -31.52 18.19
C ARG A 134 16.41 -32.22 18.08
N GLY A 135 16.03 -32.60 16.85
CA GLY A 135 14.78 -33.31 16.59
C GLY A 135 13.53 -32.43 16.58
N LYS A 136 13.69 -31.10 16.50
CA LYS A 136 12.58 -30.15 16.38
C LYS A 136 12.78 -29.24 15.17
N ASP A 137 11.77 -29.12 14.33
CA ASP A 137 11.76 -28.20 13.22
C ASP A 137 11.96 -26.77 13.73
N ALA A 138 12.97 -26.08 13.20
CA ALA A 138 13.32 -24.72 13.57
C ALA A 138 12.78 -23.71 12.55
N CYS A 139 13.02 -23.94 11.25
CA CYS A 139 12.48 -23.10 10.18
C CYS A 139 12.55 -23.81 8.82
N ASP A 140 11.74 -23.37 7.89
CA ASP A 140 11.82 -23.77 6.49
C ASP A 140 12.87 -22.96 5.72
N MET A 141 13.51 -23.60 4.74
CA MET A 141 14.48 -22.97 3.85
C MET A 141 13.87 -22.80 2.46
N PRO A 142 13.93 -21.61 1.83
CA PRO A 142 14.73 -20.44 2.22
C PRO A 142 14.04 -19.60 3.32
N SER A 143 14.71 -19.39 4.44
CA SER A 143 14.14 -18.67 5.60
C SER A 143 13.95 -17.16 5.39
N ARG A 144 14.49 -16.60 4.30
CA ARG A 144 14.42 -15.18 3.95
C ARG A 144 13.50 -14.88 2.77
N ARG A 145 12.67 -15.84 2.39
CA ARG A 145 11.66 -15.71 1.34
C ARG A 145 10.31 -16.16 1.86
N TYR A 146 9.25 -15.56 1.34
CA TYR A 146 7.90 -15.95 1.68
C TYR A 146 7.49 -17.18 0.85
N ASN A 147 7.12 -18.26 1.52
CA ASN A 147 6.79 -19.56 0.92
C ASN A 147 5.35 -20.01 1.16
N LYS A 148 4.50 -19.12 1.67
CA LYS A 148 3.09 -19.39 1.96
C LYS A 148 2.18 -18.77 0.90
N ALA A 149 0.88 -19.04 1.01
CA ALA A 149 -0.11 -18.49 0.09
C ALA A 149 -0.17 -16.96 0.15
N SER A 150 -0.31 -16.32 -0.99
CA SER A 150 -0.49 -14.88 -1.09
C SER A 150 -1.55 -14.52 -2.13
N ILE A 151 -2.09 -13.32 -2.03
CA ILE A 151 -2.99 -12.70 -3.00
C ILE A 151 -2.62 -11.23 -3.13
N MET A 152 -2.70 -10.68 -4.34
CA MET A 152 -2.34 -9.28 -4.60
C MET A 152 -3.58 -8.46 -4.93
N ILE A 153 -3.66 -7.24 -4.38
CA ILE A 153 -4.70 -6.27 -4.75
C ILE A 153 -4.06 -5.19 -5.61
N THR A 154 -4.71 -4.89 -6.74
CA THR A 154 -4.28 -3.85 -7.70
C THR A 154 -5.40 -2.85 -7.95
N GLY A 155 -5.05 -1.71 -8.54
CA GLY A 155 -5.99 -0.68 -8.93
C GLY A 155 -5.47 0.20 -10.07
N GLU A 156 -6.34 1.04 -10.61
CA GLU A 156 -6.09 1.90 -11.77
C GLU A 156 -4.99 2.95 -11.52
N ALA A 157 -4.74 3.26 -10.24
CA ALA A 157 -3.69 4.20 -9.84
C ALA A 157 -2.29 3.56 -9.72
N ASN A 158 -2.16 2.25 -9.93
CA ASN A 158 -0.85 1.62 -10.03
C ASN A 158 -0.11 2.14 -11.26
N TYR A 159 1.14 2.59 -11.09
CA TYR A 159 1.90 3.22 -12.17
C TYR A 159 3.33 2.68 -12.26
N SER A 160 3.91 2.63 -13.47
CA SER A 160 5.31 2.29 -13.70
C SER A 160 5.70 0.92 -13.09
N ASN A 161 6.67 0.85 -12.21
CA ASN A 161 7.11 -0.40 -11.57
C ASN A 161 6.00 -1.10 -10.76
N ALA A 162 4.94 -0.36 -10.36
CA ALA A 162 3.73 -0.94 -9.77
C ALA A 162 2.81 -1.63 -10.79
N HIS A 163 3.09 -1.52 -12.10
CA HIS A 163 2.56 -2.39 -13.15
C HIS A 163 3.46 -3.64 -13.32
N GLY A 164 4.79 -3.47 -13.34
CA GLY A 164 5.72 -4.60 -13.47
C GLY A 164 5.60 -5.62 -12.35
N THR A 165 5.34 -5.18 -11.14
CA THR A 165 5.20 -6.08 -9.96
C THR A 165 4.03 -7.06 -10.08
N PRO A 166 2.76 -6.66 -10.31
CA PRO A 166 1.67 -7.61 -10.52
C PRO A 166 1.83 -8.43 -11.80
N TRP A 167 2.49 -7.88 -12.85
CA TRP A 167 2.79 -8.66 -14.04
C TRP A 167 3.72 -9.84 -13.72
N VAL A 168 4.84 -9.60 -13.01
CA VAL A 168 5.77 -10.65 -12.58
C VAL A 168 5.09 -11.62 -11.62
N TYR A 169 4.26 -11.12 -10.70
CA TYR A 169 3.51 -11.94 -9.75
C TYR A 169 2.61 -12.97 -10.47
N ARG A 170 1.91 -12.55 -11.53
CA ARG A 170 1.14 -13.43 -12.40
C ARG A 170 2.03 -14.37 -13.21
N TYR A 171 3.07 -13.85 -13.85
CA TYR A 171 3.99 -14.64 -14.67
C TYR A 171 4.61 -15.81 -13.90
N LYS A 172 4.99 -15.56 -12.66
CA LYS A 172 5.54 -16.55 -11.73
C LYS A 172 4.47 -17.41 -11.02
N LYS A 173 3.19 -17.16 -11.26
CA LYS A 173 2.06 -17.90 -10.65
C LYS A 173 2.10 -17.88 -9.11
N MET A 174 2.48 -16.76 -8.51
CA MET A 174 2.62 -16.61 -7.05
C MET A 174 1.28 -16.60 -6.33
N GLY A 175 0.19 -16.15 -6.99
CA GLY A 175 -1.17 -16.10 -6.47
C GLY A 175 -2.13 -15.40 -7.41
N LEU A 176 -3.35 -15.18 -6.96
CA LEU A 176 -4.37 -14.44 -7.71
C LEU A 176 -4.21 -12.92 -7.52
N ILE A 177 -4.67 -12.17 -8.50
CA ILE A 177 -4.76 -10.72 -8.50
C ILE A 177 -6.23 -10.31 -8.42
N VAL A 178 -6.57 -9.42 -7.50
CA VAL A 178 -7.91 -8.90 -7.24
C VAL A 178 -7.91 -7.39 -7.38
N GLY A 179 -9.01 -6.80 -7.81
CA GLY A 179 -9.19 -5.34 -7.87
C GLY A 179 -9.50 -4.86 -9.27
N LYS A 180 -8.87 -3.78 -9.71
CA LYS A 180 -9.11 -3.21 -11.04
C LYS A 180 -7.87 -3.37 -11.93
N PRO A 181 -8.07 -3.28 -13.27
CA PRO A 181 -6.98 -3.34 -14.22
C PRO A 181 -5.88 -2.32 -13.93
N VAL A 182 -4.64 -2.73 -14.12
CA VAL A 182 -3.46 -1.85 -14.00
C VAL A 182 -3.11 -1.31 -15.38
N PRO A 183 -3.03 0.03 -15.54
CA PRO A 183 -2.61 0.63 -16.81
C PRO A 183 -1.23 0.15 -17.26
N GLY A 184 -1.06 -0.04 -18.56
CA GLY A 184 0.19 -0.48 -19.17
C GLY A 184 1.25 0.63 -19.19
N THR A 185 1.89 0.91 -18.07
CA THR A 185 2.85 2.02 -17.91
C THR A 185 4.13 1.52 -17.27
N MET A 186 5.08 1.02 -18.07
CA MET A 186 6.32 0.44 -17.53
C MET A 186 7.61 1.08 -18.05
N THR A 187 7.56 1.92 -19.06
CA THR A 187 8.74 2.57 -19.64
C THR A 187 9.42 3.50 -18.66
N SER A 188 10.75 3.35 -18.47
CA SER A 188 11.52 4.31 -17.69
C SER A 188 11.97 5.49 -18.54
N VAL A 189 12.06 6.68 -17.93
CA VAL A 189 12.33 7.94 -18.61
C VAL A 189 13.52 8.67 -17.98
N ASN A 190 14.26 9.44 -18.81
CA ASN A 190 15.12 10.52 -18.35
C ASN A 190 14.31 11.80 -18.27
N TRP A 191 14.41 12.50 -17.14
CA TRP A 191 13.71 13.76 -16.90
C TRP A 191 14.60 14.93 -17.32
N GLU A 192 14.10 15.75 -18.25
CA GLU A 192 14.74 16.97 -18.71
C GLU A 192 13.93 18.18 -18.23
N THR A 193 14.62 19.12 -17.58
CA THR A 193 14.01 20.40 -17.20
C THR A 193 14.06 21.36 -18.38
N LEU A 194 12.93 21.96 -18.73
CA LEU A 194 12.82 22.89 -19.83
C LEU A 194 13.39 24.28 -19.46
N GLN A 195 13.39 25.23 -20.42
CA GLN A 195 13.82 26.61 -20.18
C GLN A 195 13.02 27.29 -19.06
N ASP A 196 11.73 27.01 -18.98
CA ASP A 196 10.94 27.30 -17.79
C ASP A 196 11.20 26.18 -16.76
N PRO A 197 11.87 26.47 -15.62
CA PRO A 197 12.25 25.47 -14.63
C PRO A 197 11.06 24.85 -13.89
N THR A 198 9.84 25.34 -14.07
CA THR A 198 8.61 24.75 -13.55
C THR A 198 8.10 23.61 -14.43
N LEU A 199 8.64 23.46 -15.63
CA LEU A 199 8.26 22.45 -16.61
C LEU A 199 9.39 21.42 -16.78
N TYR A 200 9.01 20.15 -16.83
CA TYR A 200 9.93 19.04 -17.11
C TYR A 200 9.26 18.05 -18.06
N PHE A 201 10.09 17.33 -18.82
CA PHE A 201 9.66 16.35 -19.81
C PHE A 201 10.39 15.03 -19.61
N GLY A 202 9.65 13.91 -19.66
CA GLY A 202 10.21 12.56 -19.55
C GLY A 202 10.52 11.97 -20.94
N ILE A 203 11.80 11.74 -21.24
CA ILE A 203 12.24 11.10 -22.48
C ILE A 203 12.32 9.59 -22.25
N PRO A 204 11.51 8.74 -22.94
CA PRO A 204 11.57 7.29 -22.81
C PRO A 204 12.94 6.75 -23.21
N VAL A 205 13.59 5.98 -22.32
CA VAL A 205 14.94 5.43 -22.54
C VAL A 205 15.07 3.94 -22.26
N VAL A 206 14.18 3.36 -21.42
CA VAL A 206 14.21 1.93 -21.08
C VAL A 206 12.84 1.33 -21.27
N GLY A 207 12.70 0.41 -22.22
CA GLY A 207 11.52 -0.42 -22.42
C GLY A 207 11.72 -1.83 -21.82
N TYR A 208 10.65 -2.42 -21.33
CA TYR A 208 10.63 -3.78 -20.76
C TYR A 208 9.94 -4.72 -21.74
N ARG A 209 10.75 -5.57 -22.40
CA ARG A 209 10.30 -6.47 -23.45
C ARG A 209 10.04 -7.88 -22.89
N LYS A 210 8.85 -8.42 -23.17
CA LYS A 210 8.45 -9.79 -22.86
C LYS A 210 9.17 -10.80 -23.74
N ALA A 211 9.11 -12.10 -23.39
CA ALA A 211 9.74 -13.17 -24.17
C ALA A 211 9.17 -13.32 -25.59
N ASP A 212 7.93 -12.93 -25.82
CA ASP A 212 7.29 -12.91 -27.14
C ASP A 212 7.69 -11.73 -28.03
N GLY A 213 8.54 -10.82 -27.52
CA GLY A 213 9.03 -9.64 -28.21
C GLY A 213 8.17 -8.39 -28.07
N THR A 214 6.99 -8.48 -27.46
CA THR A 214 6.14 -7.31 -27.17
C THR A 214 6.60 -6.60 -25.89
N TYR A 215 6.15 -5.36 -25.68
CA TYR A 215 6.53 -4.57 -24.51
C TYR A 215 5.42 -4.55 -23.46
N LEU A 216 5.80 -4.32 -22.21
CA LEU A 216 4.85 -4.07 -21.12
C LEU A 216 4.18 -2.70 -21.21
N GLU A 217 4.80 -1.75 -21.89
CA GLU A 217 4.18 -0.46 -22.16
C GLU A 217 2.95 -0.64 -23.05
N ASN A 218 1.85 0.00 -22.70
CA ASN A 218 0.52 -0.13 -23.32
C ASN A 218 -0.10 -1.54 -23.22
N ASP A 219 0.42 -2.39 -22.34
CA ASP A 219 -0.13 -3.73 -22.07
C ASP A 219 -0.84 -3.73 -20.72
N GLN A 220 -2.13 -3.42 -20.71
CA GLN A 220 -2.96 -3.38 -19.51
C GLN A 220 -3.00 -4.75 -18.83
N LEU A 221 -2.83 -4.80 -17.51
CA LEU A 221 -2.92 -6.02 -16.73
C LEU A 221 -4.31 -6.15 -16.10
N GLU A 222 -5.10 -7.12 -16.57
CA GLU A 222 -6.40 -7.44 -15.99
C GLU A 222 -6.25 -8.22 -14.69
N PRO A 223 -7.07 -7.98 -13.65
CA PRO A 223 -7.08 -8.83 -12.46
C PRO A 223 -7.72 -10.20 -12.76
N ASP A 224 -7.47 -11.20 -11.92
CA ASP A 224 -8.16 -12.49 -12.00
C ASP A 224 -9.58 -12.39 -11.43
N ILE A 225 -9.79 -11.46 -10.51
CA ILE A 225 -11.09 -11.16 -9.90
C ILE A 225 -11.30 -9.65 -9.99
N ASP A 226 -12.12 -9.21 -10.94
CA ASP A 226 -12.46 -7.79 -11.12
C ASP A 226 -13.48 -7.35 -10.07
N VAL A 227 -13.07 -6.40 -9.22
CA VAL A 227 -13.89 -5.84 -8.14
C VAL A 227 -13.65 -4.35 -8.04
N GLU A 228 -14.73 -3.58 -8.02
CA GLU A 228 -14.71 -2.14 -7.79
C GLU A 228 -15.09 -1.82 -6.34
N ASN A 229 -14.44 -0.81 -5.76
CA ASN A 229 -14.91 -0.20 -4.52
C ASN A 229 -15.97 0.85 -4.83
N THR A 230 -17.23 0.57 -4.51
CA THR A 230 -18.33 1.51 -4.76
C THR A 230 -18.29 2.69 -3.78
N LYS A 231 -18.58 3.90 -4.27
CA LYS A 231 -18.55 5.13 -3.45
C LYS A 231 -19.44 5.01 -2.22
N GLU A 232 -20.61 4.40 -2.39
CA GLU A 232 -21.64 4.19 -1.37
C GLU A 232 -21.12 3.32 -0.22
N LEU A 233 -20.26 2.34 -0.49
CA LEU A 233 -19.71 1.44 0.52
C LEU A 233 -18.42 1.98 1.12
N VAL A 234 -17.57 2.63 0.34
CA VAL A 234 -16.33 3.25 0.83
C VAL A 234 -16.61 4.27 1.94
N VAL A 235 -17.65 5.11 1.78
CA VAL A 235 -18.01 6.11 2.82
C VAL A 235 -18.51 5.48 4.12
N THR A 236 -18.89 4.20 4.10
CA THR A 236 -19.27 3.43 5.31
C THR A 236 -18.07 2.72 5.95
N GLY A 237 -16.87 2.85 5.36
CA GLY A 237 -15.65 2.20 5.82
C GLY A 237 -15.46 0.77 5.30
N ARG A 238 -16.26 0.32 4.32
CA ARG A 238 -16.07 -0.97 3.65
C ARG A 238 -15.05 -0.86 2.51
N ASP A 239 -14.38 -1.97 2.24
CA ASP A 239 -13.44 -2.14 1.14
C ASP A 239 -13.75 -3.47 0.44
N GLU A 240 -14.53 -3.40 -0.65
CA GLU A 240 -15.02 -4.59 -1.38
C GLU A 240 -13.87 -5.36 -2.04
N GLN A 241 -12.83 -4.67 -2.50
CA GLN A 241 -11.63 -5.29 -3.07
C GLN A 241 -10.88 -6.09 -1.99
N LEU A 242 -10.71 -5.51 -0.82
CA LEU A 242 -10.06 -6.17 0.31
C LEU A 242 -10.89 -7.36 0.81
N GLU A 243 -12.21 -7.21 0.94
CA GLU A 243 -13.12 -8.29 1.31
C GLU A 243 -13.06 -9.46 0.31
N ALA A 244 -13.03 -9.16 -0.99
CA ALA A 244 -12.93 -10.17 -2.05
C ALA A 244 -11.57 -10.91 -2.01
N ALA A 245 -10.47 -10.17 -1.79
CA ALA A 245 -9.14 -10.76 -1.67
C ALA A 245 -9.05 -11.71 -0.46
N ILE A 246 -9.55 -11.29 0.70
CA ILE A 246 -9.61 -12.13 1.91
C ILE A 246 -10.39 -13.42 1.63
N LYS A 247 -11.59 -13.30 1.06
CA LYS A 247 -12.45 -14.44 0.73
C LYS A 247 -11.76 -15.40 -0.25
N ALA A 248 -11.15 -14.88 -1.31
CA ALA A 248 -10.46 -15.69 -2.31
C ALA A 248 -9.28 -16.45 -1.70
N LEU A 249 -8.45 -15.80 -0.89
CA LEU A 249 -7.30 -16.42 -0.25
C LEU A 249 -7.71 -17.49 0.79
N LEU A 250 -8.74 -17.21 1.61
CA LEU A 250 -9.28 -18.21 2.54
C LEU A 250 -9.84 -19.43 1.81
N ASN A 251 -10.54 -19.22 0.69
CA ASN A 251 -11.03 -20.33 -0.14
C ASN A 251 -9.88 -21.17 -0.72
N GLN A 252 -8.78 -20.55 -1.12
CA GLN A 252 -7.59 -21.25 -1.59
C GLN A 252 -6.95 -22.10 -0.47
N LEU A 253 -6.83 -21.56 0.74
CA LEU A 253 -6.27 -22.27 1.89
C LEU A 253 -7.13 -23.45 2.34
N ASN A 254 -8.46 -23.32 2.27
CA ASN A 254 -9.39 -24.38 2.67
C ASN A 254 -9.51 -25.55 1.67
N ARG A 255 -8.93 -25.39 0.45
CA ARG A 255 -8.90 -26.45 -0.58
C ARG A 255 -7.64 -27.33 -0.53
N LYS A 256 -6.63 -26.89 0.23
CA LYS A 256 -5.40 -27.65 0.49
C LYS A 256 -5.57 -28.55 1.70
#